data_c65195a4bd51aaf11e43ffa4c57ab97c
#
_entry.id   c65195a4bd51aaf11e43ffa4c57ab97c
#
_cell.length_a   1.000
_cell.length_b   1.000
_cell.length_c   1.000
_cell.angle_alpha   90.00
_cell.angle_beta   90.00
_cell.angle_gamma   90.00
#
_symmetry.space_group_name_H-M   'P 1'
#
loop_
_entity.id
_entity.type
_entity.pdbx_description
1 polymer ?
#
loop_
_entity_poly.entity_id
_entity_poly.type
_entity_poly.pdbx_seq_one_letter_code
_entity_poly.pdbx_strand_id
1 'polypeptide(L)'
;MKRLQIKLNAFESLDSTNTYLKKLAAEGASEGTVVIANAQTAGRGRMGRSFASAQGLGVYMSLLLRPDCAASCAQSLTANTAAAVCMAIETVSGVKPEIKWVNDLYLKGKKICGILCESAVSGDKLDYAVIGIGLNVITRPEDFPEELRHTAGSIYSQTGLIIERGKLISAILTELGGMYAAWCEDKSAYLNEYKSRCTMLGRVVTVISPDGDYDALAKDITPDFGLVVETVDGETRTLHSGEISVKI
;
A
#
# COMPACT_ATOMS: atom_id res chain seq x y z
N MET A 1 -23.01 0.04 10.03
CA MET A 1 -21.79 0.01 9.22
C MET A 1 -22.04 0.68 7.88
N LYS A 2 -21.28 1.72 7.53
CA LYS A 2 -21.36 2.41 6.22
C LYS A 2 -20.82 1.47 5.14
N ARG A 3 -21.65 1.03 4.21
CA ARG A 3 -21.25 0.15 3.11
C ARG A 3 -20.73 1.01 1.97
N LEU A 4 -19.49 0.76 1.55
CA LEU A 4 -18.88 1.45 0.43
C LEU A 4 -19.56 1.02 -0.89
N GLN A 5 -20.15 1.97 -1.63
CA GLN A 5 -20.75 1.70 -2.94
C GLN A 5 -19.69 1.85 -4.02
N ILE A 6 -19.27 0.73 -4.59
CA ILE A 6 -18.21 0.71 -5.61
C ILE A 6 -18.78 1.16 -6.96
N LYS A 7 -18.12 2.17 -7.56
CA LYS A 7 -18.33 2.63 -8.94
C LYS A 7 -17.04 2.39 -9.73
N LEU A 8 -17.02 1.38 -10.56
CA LEU A 8 -15.84 0.92 -11.28
C LEU A 8 -15.71 1.60 -12.65
N ASN A 9 -14.52 2.16 -12.91
CA ASN A 9 -14.09 2.67 -14.22
C ASN A 9 -12.83 1.92 -14.63
N ALA A 10 -12.88 1.24 -15.78
CA ALA A 10 -11.78 0.44 -16.31
C ALA A 10 -11.23 1.03 -17.60
N PHE A 11 -9.90 1.04 -17.74
CA PHE A 11 -9.16 1.62 -18.85
C PHE A 11 -8.09 0.67 -19.36
N GLU A 12 -7.82 0.70 -20.66
CA GLU A 12 -6.70 -0.05 -21.24
C GLU A 12 -5.37 0.56 -20.83
N SER A 13 -5.26 1.88 -20.83
CA SER A 13 -4.05 2.57 -20.39
C SER A 13 -4.37 3.95 -19.81
N LEU A 14 -3.64 4.33 -18.78
CA LEU A 14 -3.63 5.66 -18.20
C LEU A 14 -2.19 6.08 -17.94
N ASP A 15 -1.96 7.37 -17.69
CA ASP A 15 -0.71 7.84 -17.09
C ASP A 15 -0.56 7.25 -15.68
N SER A 16 -1.56 7.45 -14.82
CA SER A 16 -1.64 6.89 -13.48
C SER A 16 -3.10 6.85 -13.01
N THR A 17 -3.51 5.71 -12.44
CA THR A 17 -4.86 5.57 -11.84
C THR A 17 -5.06 6.55 -10.69
N ASN A 18 -4.01 6.85 -9.90
CA ASN A 18 -4.06 7.88 -8.85
C ASN A 18 -4.24 9.28 -9.43
N THR A 19 -3.45 9.65 -10.45
CA THR A 19 -3.53 10.97 -11.09
C THR A 19 -4.93 11.19 -11.67
N TYR A 20 -5.44 10.20 -12.40
CA TYR A 20 -6.77 10.26 -12.98
C TYR A 20 -7.87 10.37 -11.90
N LEU A 21 -7.81 9.55 -10.86
CA LEU A 21 -8.82 9.56 -9.81
C LEU A 21 -8.77 10.83 -8.95
N LYS A 22 -7.60 11.42 -8.73
CA LYS A 22 -7.46 12.73 -8.07
C LYS A 22 -8.17 13.84 -8.85
N LYS A 23 -8.07 13.81 -10.18
CA LYS A 23 -8.81 14.75 -11.05
C LYS A 23 -10.31 14.57 -10.86
N LEU A 24 -10.81 13.33 -10.93
CA LEU A 24 -12.23 13.04 -10.70
C LEU A 24 -12.68 13.44 -9.28
N ALA A 25 -11.83 13.24 -8.27
CA ALA A 25 -12.12 13.63 -6.89
C ALA A 25 -12.31 15.16 -6.74
N ALA A 26 -11.44 15.95 -7.41
CA ALA A 26 -11.54 17.40 -7.45
C ALA A 26 -12.79 17.89 -8.21
N GLU A 27 -13.24 17.12 -9.20
CA GLU A 27 -14.48 17.36 -9.98
C GLU A 27 -15.75 16.87 -9.23
N GLY A 28 -15.62 16.39 -7.99
CA GLY A 28 -16.75 15.99 -7.14
C GLY A 28 -17.17 14.52 -7.26
N ALA A 29 -16.30 13.63 -7.78
CA ALA A 29 -16.61 12.20 -7.78
C ALA A 29 -16.93 11.70 -6.38
N SER A 30 -17.89 10.77 -6.30
CA SER A 30 -18.36 10.21 -5.02
C SER A 30 -17.37 9.22 -4.41
N GLU A 31 -17.41 9.10 -3.09
CA GLU A 31 -16.75 8.02 -2.35
C GLU A 31 -17.10 6.66 -2.96
N GLY A 32 -16.13 5.74 -3.00
CA GLY A 32 -16.29 4.43 -3.62
C GLY A 32 -16.02 4.41 -5.12
N THR A 33 -15.67 5.56 -5.74
CA THR A 33 -15.19 5.55 -7.13
C THR A 33 -13.86 4.82 -7.22
N VAL A 34 -13.78 3.83 -8.11
CA VAL A 34 -12.60 3.01 -8.39
C VAL A 34 -12.17 3.22 -9.83
N VAL A 35 -10.89 3.38 -10.04
CA VAL A 35 -10.25 3.42 -11.37
C VAL A 35 -9.27 2.26 -11.46
N ILE A 36 -9.37 1.48 -12.54
CA ILE A 36 -8.45 0.38 -12.86
C ILE A 36 -7.87 0.63 -14.24
N ALA A 37 -6.57 0.39 -14.41
CA ALA A 37 -5.92 0.40 -15.71
C ALA A 37 -5.23 -0.92 -16.00
N ASN A 38 -5.25 -1.35 -17.27
CA ASN A 38 -4.53 -2.53 -17.71
C ASN A 38 -3.02 -2.26 -17.83
N ALA A 39 -2.64 -0.98 -18.06
CA ALA A 39 -1.26 -0.48 -18.04
C ALA A 39 -1.20 0.94 -17.47
N GLN A 40 -0.05 1.36 -16.93
CA GLN A 40 0.23 2.75 -16.62
C GLN A 40 1.53 3.21 -17.29
N THR A 41 1.50 4.37 -17.95
CA THR A 41 2.69 4.94 -18.62
C THR A 41 3.56 5.78 -17.68
N ALA A 42 2.99 6.25 -16.57
CA ALA A 42 3.66 7.05 -15.54
C ALA A 42 3.18 6.62 -14.13
N GLY A 43 3.20 5.30 -13.87
CA GLY A 43 2.81 4.75 -12.55
C GLY A 43 3.63 5.38 -11.43
N ARG A 44 2.97 5.71 -10.30
CA ARG A 44 3.53 6.51 -9.21
C ARG A 44 3.78 5.68 -7.96
N GLY A 45 4.90 5.99 -7.31
CA GLY A 45 5.24 5.54 -5.96
C GLY A 45 5.43 6.74 -5.01
N ARG A 46 5.77 6.46 -3.76
CA ARG A 46 6.08 7.49 -2.76
C ARG A 46 7.36 8.25 -3.13
N MET A 47 7.50 9.50 -2.64
CA MET A 47 8.69 10.34 -2.78
C MET A 47 9.16 10.51 -4.24
N GLY A 48 8.20 10.62 -5.17
CA GLY A 48 8.49 10.84 -6.60
C GLY A 48 9.01 9.61 -7.36
N ARG A 49 9.05 8.43 -6.74
CA ARG A 49 9.44 7.19 -7.40
C ARG A 49 8.38 6.75 -8.41
N SER A 50 8.78 5.98 -9.41
CA SER A 50 7.89 5.31 -10.36
C SER A 50 7.46 3.93 -9.86
N PHE A 51 6.33 3.44 -10.37
CA PHE A 51 5.89 2.05 -10.23
C PHE A 51 5.73 1.44 -11.63
N ALA A 52 6.54 0.41 -11.93
CA ALA A 52 6.47 -0.28 -13.22
C ALA A 52 5.12 -0.98 -13.38
N SER A 53 4.37 -0.65 -14.43
CA SER A 53 2.98 -1.07 -14.62
C SER A 53 2.76 -1.60 -16.03
N ALA A 54 3.46 -2.68 -16.38
CA ALA A 54 3.39 -3.29 -17.71
C ALA A 54 1.98 -3.87 -17.99
N GLN A 55 1.59 -3.80 -19.25
CA GLN A 55 0.26 -4.17 -19.70
C GLN A 55 -0.09 -5.63 -19.37
N GLY A 56 -1.21 -5.82 -18.67
CA GLY A 56 -1.76 -7.13 -18.39
C GLY A 56 -1.05 -7.93 -17.29
N LEU A 57 0.06 -7.45 -16.72
CA LEU A 57 0.90 -8.22 -15.81
C LEU A 57 0.57 -8.03 -14.32
N GLY A 58 -0.19 -6.99 -13.98
CA GLY A 58 -0.52 -6.65 -12.60
C GLY A 58 -1.94 -6.16 -12.40
N VAL A 59 -2.26 -5.79 -11.17
CA VAL A 59 -3.43 -5.03 -10.78
C VAL A 59 -2.98 -3.62 -10.46
N TYR A 60 -3.45 -2.66 -11.24
CA TYR A 60 -3.17 -1.23 -11.05
C TYR A 60 -4.51 -0.53 -10.85
N MET A 61 -4.79 -0.17 -9.60
CA MET A 61 -6.09 0.38 -9.23
C MET A 61 -5.97 1.48 -8.20
N SER A 62 -6.95 2.37 -8.19
CA SER A 62 -7.09 3.42 -7.18
C SER A 62 -8.52 3.50 -6.69
N LEU A 63 -8.70 3.72 -5.39
CA LEU A 63 -9.98 3.87 -4.71
C LEU A 63 -10.08 5.27 -4.09
N LEU A 64 -11.20 5.96 -4.31
CA LEU A 64 -11.52 7.25 -3.70
C LEU A 64 -12.31 7.06 -2.40
N LEU A 65 -11.81 7.66 -1.33
CA LEU A 65 -12.47 7.73 -0.03
C LEU A 65 -12.68 9.19 0.39
N ARG A 66 -13.76 9.45 1.14
CA ARG A 66 -14.07 10.77 1.72
C ARG A 66 -14.42 10.61 3.22
N PRO A 67 -13.42 10.27 4.04
CA PRO A 67 -13.65 10.09 5.46
C PRO A 67 -13.76 11.45 6.17
N ASP A 68 -14.66 11.52 7.15
CA ASP A 68 -14.72 12.67 8.06
C ASP A 68 -13.72 12.47 9.20
N CYS A 69 -12.48 12.88 8.97
CA CYS A 69 -11.40 12.76 9.97
C CYS A 69 -10.30 13.79 9.72
N ALA A 70 -9.36 13.89 10.68
CA ALA A 70 -8.19 14.74 10.57
C ALA A 70 -7.21 14.23 9.49
N ALA A 71 -6.43 15.13 8.91
CA ALA A 71 -5.42 14.80 7.89
C ALA A 71 -4.39 13.78 8.39
N SER A 72 -4.09 13.76 9.69
CA SER A 72 -3.19 12.79 10.33
C SER A 72 -3.62 11.34 10.20
N CYS A 73 -4.91 11.08 9.92
CA CYS A 73 -5.41 9.71 9.71
C CYS A 73 -4.88 9.03 8.42
N ALA A 74 -4.28 9.78 7.48
CA ALA A 74 -3.85 9.23 6.19
C ALA A 74 -2.81 8.09 6.32
N GLN A 75 -1.92 8.16 7.33
CA GLN A 75 -0.94 7.10 7.59
C GLN A 75 -1.61 5.80 8.02
N SER A 76 -2.55 5.86 8.98
CA SER A 76 -3.29 4.68 9.44
C SER A 76 -4.12 4.07 8.30
N LEU A 77 -4.69 4.89 7.42
CA LEU A 77 -5.43 4.41 6.25
C LEU A 77 -4.53 3.64 5.28
N THR A 78 -3.29 4.12 5.05
CA THR A 78 -2.30 3.41 4.23
C THR A 78 -1.96 2.04 4.81
N ALA A 79 -1.69 1.97 6.11
CA ALA A 79 -1.28 0.73 6.77
C ALA A 79 -2.43 -0.29 6.88
N ASN A 80 -3.66 0.17 7.23
CA ASN A 80 -4.84 -0.71 7.20
C ASN A 80 -5.10 -1.26 5.79
N THR A 81 -4.89 -0.44 4.74
CA THR A 81 -4.96 -0.90 3.35
C THR A 81 -3.93 -2.00 3.06
N ALA A 82 -2.69 -1.86 3.54
CA ALA A 82 -1.66 -2.88 3.35
C ALA A 82 -2.08 -4.23 3.97
N ALA A 83 -2.62 -4.23 5.18
CA ALA A 83 -3.15 -5.42 5.81
C ALA A 83 -4.32 -6.03 5.01
N ALA A 84 -5.28 -5.21 4.58
CA ALA A 84 -6.42 -5.66 3.78
C ALA A 84 -6.00 -6.28 2.44
N VAL A 85 -5.03 -5.68 1.74
CA VAL A 85 -4.50 -6.24 0.48
C VAL A 85 -3.77 -7.57 0.73
N CYS A 86 -3.02 -7.70 1.82
CA CYS A 86 -2.43 -8.99 2.23
C CYS A 86 -3.49 -10.06 2.43
N MET A 87 -4.58 -9.76 3.14
CA MET A 87 -5.68 -10.70 3.39
C MET A 87 -6.37 -11.10 2.07
N ALA A 88 -6.60 -10.15 1.16
CA ALA A 88 -7.16 -10.44 -0.15
C ALA A 88 -6.27 -11.39 -0.98
N ILE A 89 -4.96 -11.16 -0.98
CA ILE A 89 -4.01 -12.05 -1.67
C ILE A 89 -4.04 -13.44 -1.04
N GLU A 90 -4.00 -13.54 0.28
CA GLU A 90 -4.03 -14.82 1.01
C GLU A 90 -5.34 -15.59 0.73
N THR A 91 -6.48 -14.90 0.75
CA THR A 91 -7.79 -15.51 0.45
C THR A 91 -7.84 -16.15 -0.93
N VAL A 92 -7.26 -15.50 -1.94
CA VAL A 92 -7.32 -15.98 -3.34
C VAL A 92 -6.23 -17.01 -3.65
N SER A 93 -5.06 -16.89 -3.04
CA SER A 93 -3.87 -17.64 -3.42
C SER A 93 -3.38 -18.64 -2.36
N GLY A 94 -3.82 -18.53 -1.12
CA GLY A 94 -3.23 -19.23 0.02
C GLY A 94 -1.84 -18.72 0.40
N VAL A 95 -1.32 -17.70 -0.28
CA VAL A 95 0.01 -17.14 -0.03
C VAL A 95 -0.09 -15.99 0.95
N LYS A 96 0.74 -15.99 1.98
CA LYS A 96 0.77 -14.96 3.02
C LYS A 96 1.87 -13.93 2.72
N PRO A 97 1.53 -12.73 2.19
CA PRO A 97 2.49 -11.67 2.00
C PRO A 97 2.93 -11.06 3.33
N GLU A 98 4.13 -10.50 3.31
CA GLU A 98 4.74 -9.76 4.42
C GLU A 98 4.63 -8.26 4.16
N ILE A 99 4.65 -7.45 5.23
CA ILE A 99 4.59 -5.99 5.12
C ILE A 99 5.94 -5.39 5.53
N LYS A 100 6.52 -4.60 4.64
CA LYS A 100 7.58 -3.65 4.99
C LYS A 100 6.92 -2.30 5.28
N TRP A 101 7.10 -1.81 6.49
CA TRP A 101 6.52 -0.55 6.95
C TRP A 101 6.86 0.59 5.97
N VAL A 102 5.89 1.41 5.53
CA VAL A 102 4.50 1.42 6.02
C VAL A 102 3.54 0.84 4.96
N ASN A 103 3.99 0.64 3.70
CA ASN A 103 3.12 0.58 2.53
C ASN A 103 3.52 -0.46 1.47
N ASP A 104 4.57 -1.23 1.70
CA ASP A 104 5.09 -2.16 0.69
C ASP A 104 4.84 -3.62 1.10
N LEU A 105 4.33 -4.43 0.18
CA LEU A 105 4.13 -5.85 0.42
C LEU A 105 5.24 -6.66 -0.24
N TYR A 106 5.73 -7.62 0.50
CA TYR A 106 6.84 -8.48 0.11
C TYR A 106 6.42 -9.95 0.08
N LEU A 107 7.13 -10.71 -0.73
CA LEU A 107 7.03 -12.14 -0.77
C LEU A 107 8.44 -12.72 -1.04
N LYS A 108 8.93 -13.57 -0.12
CA LYS A 108 10.28 -14.14 -0.20
C LYS A 108 11.37 -13.09 -0.48
N GLY A 109 11.29 -11.95 0.21
CA GLY A 109 12.26 -10.85 0.09
C GLY A 109 12.13 -9.97 -1.15
N LYS A 110 11.13 -10.19 -2.02
CA LYS A 110 10.86 -9.37 -3.21
C LYS A 110 9.59 -8.54 -3.02
N LYS A 111 9.65 -7.26 -3.39
CA LYS A 111 8.48 -6.37 -3.37
C LYS A 111 7.50 -6.78 -4.46
N ILE A 112 6.29 -7.18 -4.06
CA ILE A 112 5.22 -7.57 -4.98
C ILE A 112 4.14 -6.49 -5.12
N CYS A 113 3.99 -5.60 -4.11
CA CYS A 113 2.97 -4.56 -4.12
C CYS A 113 3.49 -3.28 -3.47
N GLY A 114 3.04 -2.14 -3.99
CA GLY A 114 3.18 -0.83 -3.37
C GLY A 114 1.82 -0.17 -3.21
N ILE A 115 1.60 0.47 -2.07
CA ILE A 115 0.40 1.23 -1.76
C ILE A 115 0.76 2.70 -1.67
N LEU A 116 0.01 3.56 -2.35
CA LEU A 116 0.21 5.00 -2.37
C LEU A 116 -1.09 5.72 -2.00
N CYS A 117 -1.17 6.25 -0.78
CA CYS A 117 -2.24 7.14 -0.38
C CYS A 117 -1.86 8.60 -0.68
N GLU A 118 -2.63 9.25 -1.53
CA GLU A 118 -2.53 10.69 -1.80
C GLU A 118 -3.83 11.35 -1.37
N SER A 119 -3.74 12.49 -0.69
CA SER A 119 -4.89 13.16 -0.11
C SER A 119 -4.92 14.65 -0.45
N ALA A 120 -6.11 15.23 -0.40
CA ALA A 120 -6.30 16.66 -0.29
C ALA A 120 -6.84 16.98 1.11
N VAL A 121 -6.42 18.12 1.63
CA VAL A 121 -6.81 18.60 2.96
C VAL A 121 -7.37 20.00 2.87
N SER A 122 -8.34 20.32 3.73
CA SER A 122 -8.90 21.64 3.91
C SER A 122 -8.83 22.00 5.40
N GLY A 123 -7.90 22.90 5.73
CA GLY A 123 -7.49 23.10 7.12
C GLY A 123 -6.89 21.81 7.70
N ASP A 124 -7.43 21.34 8.82
CA ASP A 124 -6.98 20.12 9.49
C ASP A 124 -7.75 18.85 9.05
N LYS A 125 -8.74 19.00 8.14
CA LYS A 125 -9.59 17.88 7.70
C LYS A 125 -9.14 17.30 6.38
N LEU A 126 -9.36 16.00 6.26
CA LEU A 126 -9.16 15.26 5.02
C LEU A 126 -10.38 15.45 4.10
N ASP A 127 -10.22 16.16 2.97
CA ASP A 127 -11.29 16.29 1.97
C ASP A 127 -11.56 14.99 1.24
N TYR A 128 -10.47 14.33 0.82
CA TYR A 128 -10.48 13.00 0.23
C TYR A 128 -9.11 12.32 0.33
N ALA A 129 -9.15 11.01 0.23
CA ALA A 129 -7.97 10.18 0.04
C ALA A 129 -8.13 9.31 -1.22
N VAL A 130 -7.11 9.27 -2.06
CA VAL A 130 -6.98 8.36 -3.19
C VAL A 130 -5.95 7.30 -2.82
N ILE A 131 -6.41 6.06 -2.70
CA ILE A 131 -5.57 4.91 -2.35
C ILE A 131 -5.22 4.17 -3.61
N GLY A 132 -3.97 4.29 -4.07
CA GLY A 132 -3.43 3.53 -5.17
C GLY A 132 -2.83 2.21 -4.72
N ILE A 133 -3.11 1.15 -5.46
CA ILE A 133 -2.59 -0.20 -5.26
C ILE A 133 -1.97 -0.66 -6.56
N GLY A 134 -0.64 -0.84 -6.54
CA GLY A 134 0.10 -1.47 -7.61
C GLY A 134 0.55 -2.87 -7.16
N LEU A 135 -0.04 -3.92 -7.72
CA LEU A 135 0.27 -5.32 -7.38
C LEU A 135 0.78 -6.05 -8.62
N ASN A 136 1.99 -6.58 -8.52
CA ASN A 136 2.60 -7.43 -9.55
C ASN A 136 2.04 -8.85 -9.41
N VAL A 137 1.33 -9.34 -10.43
CA VAL A 137 0.64 -10.64 -10.38
C VAL A 137 1.42 -11.71 -11.16
N ILE A 138 1.59 -11.51 -12.48
CA ILE A 138 2.24 -12.48 -13.37
C ILE A 138 3.52 -11.95 -14.02
N THR A 139 4.02 -10.80 -13.56
CA THR A 139 5.26 -10.19 -14.03
C THR A 139 6.44 -11.14 -13.81
N ARG A 140 7.20 -11.44 -14.85
CA ARG A 140 8.42 -12.24 -14.76
C ARG A 140 9.61 -11.34 -14.46
N PRO A 141 10.75 -11.87 -13.97
CA PRO A 141 11.93 -11.06 -13.70
C PRO A 141 12.41 -10.22 -14.90
N GLU A 142 12.34 -10.79 -16.11
CA GLU A 142 12.71 -10.13 -17.36
C GLU A 142 11.78 -9.00 -17.80
N ASP A 143 10.52 -9.00 -17.33
CA ASP A 143 9.54 -7.97 -17.63
C ASP A 143 9.74 -6.69 -16.79
N PHE A 144 10.56 -6.77 -15.73
CA PHE A 144 10.93 -5.60 -14.93
C PHE A 144 12.09 -4.82 -15.57
N PRO A 145 12.11 -3.48 -15.42
CA PRO A 145 13.30 -2.69 -15.65
C PRO A 145 14.52 -3.30 -14.94
N GLU A 146 15.68 -3.24 -15.58
CA GLU A 146 16.88 -3.94 -15.12
C GLU A 146 17.23 -3.63 -13.65
N GLU A 147 17.13 -2.38 -13.27
CA GLU A 147 17.39 -1.88 -11.91
C GLU A 147 16.44 -2.44 -10.85
N LEU A 148 15.25 -2.92 -11.25
CA LEU A 148 14.24 -3.48 -10.33
C LEU A 148 14.30 -5.01 -10.23
N ARG A 149 14.97 -5.71 -11.12
CA ARG A 149 14.98 -7.20 -11.18
C ARG A 149 15.46 -7.86 -9.88
N HIS A 150 16.33 -7.17 -9.13
CA HIS A 150 16.87 -7.68 -7.87
C HIS A 150 15.98 -7.38 -6.66
N THR A 151 15.06 -6.42 -6.75
CA THR A 151 14.23 -5.96 -5.61
C THR A 151 12.74 -6.20 -5.80
N ALA A 152 12.26 -6.15 -7.04
CA ALA A 152 10.86 -6.42 -7.37
C ALA A 152 10.60 -7.90 -7.65
N GLY A 153 9.37 -8.32 -7.41
CA GLY A 153 8.83 -9.62 -7.76
C GLY A 153 7.34 -9.54 -8.04
N SER A 154 6.75 -10.68 -8.35
CA SER A 154 5.31 -10.85 -8.51
C SER A 154 4.83 -12.09 -7.74
N ILE A 155 3.53 -12.27 -7.60
CA ILE A 155 3.01 -13.51 -7.03
C ILE A 155 3.52 -14.70 -7.82
N TYR A 156 3.41 -14.64 -9.15
CA TYR A 156 3.88 -15.72 -10.04
C TYR A 156 5.39 -15.98 -9.90
N SER A 157 6.22 -14.96 -9.97
CA SER A 157 7.68 -15.15 -9.94
C SER A 157 8.20 -15.73 -8.61
N GLN A 158 7.43 -15.55 -7.51
CA GLN A 158 7.80 -16.04 -6.19
C GLN A 158 7.16 -17.39 -5.83
N THR A 159 6.08 -17.80 -6.50
CA THR A 159 5.28 -18.98 -6.12
C THR A 159 5.02 -19.95 -7.26
N GLY A 160 5.12 -19.52 -8.51
CA GLY A 160 4.66 -20.26 -9.69
C GLY A 160 3.14 -20.25 -9.89
N LEU A 161 2.36 -19.62 -9.00
CA LEU A 161 0.90 -19.59 -9.09
C LEU A 161 0.44 -18.61 -10.16
N ILE A 162 -0.46 -19.07 -11.04
CA ILE A 162 -1.18 -18.23 -11.99
C ILE A 162 -2.53 -17.89 -11.39
N ILE A 163 -2.75 -16.61 -11.08
CA ILE A 163 -3.97 -16.13 -10.47
C ILE A 163 -4.70 -15.21 -11.45
N GLU A 164 -5.99 -15.44 -11.58
CA GLU A 164 -6.86 -14.57 -12.37
C GLU A 164 -6.96 -13.17 -11.73
N ARG A 165 -6.58 -12.15 -12.49
CA ARG A 165 -6.56 -10.75 -12.01
C ARG A 165 -7.93 -10.27 -11.54
N GLY A 166 -9.02 -10.69 -12.21
CA GLY A 166 -10.40 -10.34 -11.83
C GLY A 166 -10.76 -10.85 -10.43
N LYS A 167 -10.32 -12.06 -10.07
CA LYS A 167 -10.54 -12.60 -8.71
C LYS A 167 -9.78 -11.80 -7.65
N LEU A 168 -8.53 -11.41 -7.94
CA LEU A 168 -7.75 -10.56 -7.04
C LEU A 168 -8.39 -9.18 -6.87
N ILE A 169 -8.82 -8.53 -7.96
CA ILE A 169 -9.52 -7.24 -7.91
C ILE A 169 -10.77 -7.34 -7.04
N SER A 170 -11.60 -8.37 -7.25
CA SER A 170 -12.82 -8.58 -6.47
C SER A 170 -12.53 -8.79 -4.98
N ALA A 171 -11.53 -9.62 -4.64
CA ALA A 171 -11.12 -9.86 -3.27
C ALA A 171 -10.57 -8.58 -2.62
N ILE A 172 -9.70 -7.84 -3.31
CA ILE A 172 -9.16 -6.57 -2.82
C ILE A 172 -10.30 -5.57 -2.53
N LEU A 173 -11.25 -5.41 -3.44
CA LEU A 173 -12.38 -4.50 -3.24
C LEU A 173 -13.27 -4.92 -2.06
N THR A 174 -13.47 -6.21 -1.87
CA THR A 174 -14.22 -6.77 -0.73
C THR A 174 -13.52 -6.46 0.59
N GLU A 175 -12.22 -6.75 0.68
CA GLU A 175 -11.42 -6.49 1.88
C GLU A 175 -11.30 -4.98 2.17
N LEU A 176 -11.13 -4.15 1.14
CA LEU A 176 -11.10 -2.68 1.30
C LEU A 176 -12.43 -2.13 1.82
N GLY A 177 -13.55 -2.69 1.38
CA GLY A 177 -14.88 -2.31 1.90
C GLY A 177 -15.04 -2.63 3.38
N GLY A 178 -14.64 -3.84 3.80
CA GLY A 178 -14.64 -4.26 5.21
C GLY A 178 -13.68 -3.44 6.06
N MET A 179 -12.45 -3.27 5.57
CA MET A 179 -11.40 -2.47 6.22
C MET A 179 -11.86 -1.04 6.43
N TYR A 180 -12.40 -0.38 5.42
CA TYR A 180 -12.82 1.01 5.53
C TYR A 180 -13.98 1.19 6.52
N ALA A 181 -14.95 0.28 6.54
CA ALA A 181 -16.02 0.29 7.51
C ALA A 181 -15.51 0.16 8.96
N ALA A 182 -14.59 -0.78 9.21
CA ALA A 182 -13.95 -0.95 10.51
C ALA A 182 -13.08 0.26 10.88
N TRP A 183 -12.29 0.78 9.94
CA TRP A 183 -11.41 1.93 10.14
C TRP A 183 -12.17 3.23 10.44
N CYS A 184 -13.38 3.41 9.93
CA CYS A 184 -14.21 4.57 10.27
C CYS A 184 -14.59 4.59 11.76
N GLU A 185 -14.73 3.43 12.39
CA GLU A 185 -15.05 3.25 13.81
C GLU A 185 -13.77 3.25 14.67
N ASP A 186 -12.73 2.53 14.24
CA ASP A 186 -11.44 2.41 14.91
C ASP A 186 -10.29 2.51 13.89
N LYS A 187 -9.47 3.56 13.99
CA LYS A 187 -8.32 3.80 13.09
C LYS A 187 -7.25 2.71 13.19
N SER A 188 -7.24 1.94 14.26
CA SER A 188 -6.32 0.82 14.52
C SER A 188 -6.91 -0.56 14.21
N ALA A 189 -8.08 -0.65 13.59
CA ALA A 189 -8.85 -1.89 13.40
C ALA A 189 -8.04 -3.07 12.84
N TYR A 190 -7.06 -2.81 11.97
CA TYR A 190 -6.21 -3.85 11.36
C TYR A 190 -4.78 -3.88 11.94
N LEU A 191 -4.54 -3.24 13.09
CA LEU A 191 -3.20 -3.15 13.70
C LEU A 191 -2.58 -4.52 13.99
N ASN A 192 -3.36 -5.43 14.58
CA ASN A 192 -2.86 -6.77 14.92
C ASN A 192 -2.50 -7.57 13.66
N GLU A 193 -3.32 -7.49 12.62
CA GLU A 193 -3.05 -8.12 11.33
C GLU A 193 -1.80 -7.52 10.68
N TYR A 194 -1.66 -6.20 10.71
CA TYR A 194 -0.49 -5.49 10.22
C TYR A 194 0.78 -5.93 10.96
N LYS A 195 0.76 -5.91 12.31
CA LYS A 195 1.90 -6.34 13.15
C LYS A 195 2.32 -7.78 12.85
N SER A 196 1.36 -8.70 12.71
CA SER A 196 1.63 -10.12 12.46
C SER A 196 2.34 -10.38 11.12
N ARG A 197 2.27 -9.42 10.19
CA ARG A 197 2.90 -9.48 8.86
C ARG A 197 4.12 -8.57 8.73
N CYS A 198 4.38 -7.71 9.71
CA CYS A 198 5.48 -6.76 9.65
C CYS A 198 6.83 -7.46 9.89
N THR A 199 7.60 -7.65 8.81
CA THR A 199 8.89 -8.37 8.86
C THR A 199 10.01 -7.60 9.54
N MET A 200 9.80 -6.34 9.86
CA MET A 200 10.82 -5.48 10.46
C MET A 200 10.90 -5.62 11.97
N LEU A 201 9.81 -6.03 12.62
CA LEU A 201 9.76 -6.15 14.08
C LEU A 201 10.78 -7.16 14.59
N GLY A 202 11.52 -6.77 15.61
CA GLY A 202 12.62 -7.56 16.20
C GLY A 202 13.92 -7.55 15.40
N ARG A 203 14.03 -6.74 14.33
CA ARG A 203 15.24 -6.63 13.49
C ARG A 203 15.87 -5.27 13.57
N VAL A 204 17.18 -5.22 13.37
CA VAL A 204 17.90 -3.97 13.13
C VAL A 204 17.55 -3.47 11.72
N VAL A 205 17.16 -2.21 11.66
CA VAL A 205 16.80 -1.50 10.43
C VAL A 205 17.66 -0.26 10.30
N THR A 206 18.00 0.12 9.07
CA THR A 206 18.62 1.43 8.83
C THR A 206 17.51 2.45 8.59
N VAL A 207 17.43 3.44 9.43
CA VAL A 207 16.51 4.59 9.31
C VAL A 207 17.19 5.63 8.43
N ILE A 208 16.57 5.93 7.28
CA ILE A 208 17.04 6.99 6.38
C ILE A 208 16.43 8.31 6.83
N SER A 209 17.27 9.26 7.21
CA SER A 209 16.86 10.55 7.77
C SER A 209 17.58 11.71 7.08
N PRO A 210 16.94 12.89 6.94
CA PRO A 210 17.59 14.09 6.45
C PRO A 210 18.83 14.50 7.26
N ASP A 211 18.87 14.16 8.56
CA ASP A 211 19.96 14.46 9.49
C ASP A 211 21.07 13.40 9.47
N GLY A 212 20.95 12.40 8.62
CA GLY A 212 21.86 11.26 8.47
C GLY A 212 21.19 9.93 8.80
N ASP A 213 21.69 8.88 8.16
CA ASP A 213 21.19 7.52 8.36
C ASP A 213 21.73 6.94 9.66
N TYR A 214 20.89 6.16 10.36
CA TYR A 214 21.28 5.45 11.58
C TYR A 214 20.60 4.08 11.70
N ASP A 215 21.24 3.17 12.44
CA ASP A 215 20.71 1.86 12.74
C ASP A 215 19.89 1.89 14.04
N ALA A 216 18.77 1.16 14.04
CA ALA A 216 17.92 1.01 15.21
C ALA A 216 17.18 -0.33 15.21
N LEU A 217 16.86 -0.84 16.37
CA LEU A 217 16.02 -2.04 16.52
C LEU A 217 14.56 -1.66 16.38
N ALA A 218 13.84 -2.25 15.40
CA ALA A 218 12.41 -2.07 15.26
C ALA A 218 11.68 -2.86 16.36
N LYS A 219 11.04 -2.15 17.30
CA LYS A 219 10.45 -2.74 18.52
C LYS A 219 8.97 -3.05 18.37
N ASP A 220 8.19 -2.07 17.87
CA ASP A 220 6.72 -2.19 17.82
C ASP A 220 6.13 -1.24 16.77
N ILE A 221 4.82 -1.35 16.56
CA ILE A 221 3.98 -0.43 15.78
C ILE A 221 2.94 0.18 16.72
N THR A 222 2.85 1.49 16.75
CA THR A 222 1.86 2.23 17.57
C THR A 222 0.43 2.08 17.01
N PRO A 223 -0.63 2.42 17.78
CA PRO A 223 -2.01 2.37 17.29
C PRO A 223 -2.28 3.26 16.06
N ASP A 224 -1.51 4.31 15.85
CA ASP A 224 -1.55 5.18 14.65
C ASP A 224 -0.57 4.75 13.55
N PHE A 225 -0.01 3.53 13.68
CA PHE A 225 0.93 2.90 12.74
C PHE A 225 2.29 3.59 12.61
N GLY A 226 2.73 4.32 13.62
CA GLY A 226 4.12 4.73 13.77
C GLY A 226 5.02 3.52 14.06
N LEU A 227 6.22 3.50 13.50
CA LEU A 227 7.23 2.49 13.82
C LEU A 227 8.05 2.92 15.03
N VAL A 228 7.97 2.15 16.11
CA VAL A 228 8.80 2.35 17.31
C VAL A 228 10.15 1.70 17.09
N VAL A 229 11.21 2.49 17.21
CA VAL A 229 12.60 2.03 17.09
C VAL A 229 13.39 2.39 18.34
N GLU A 230 14.38 1.54 18.66
CA GLU A 230 15.35 1.78 19.73
C GLU A 230 16.74 1.94 19.10
N THR A 231 17.36 3.10 19.29
CA THR A 231 18.70 3.41 18.78
C THR A 231 19.79 2.65 19.57
N VAL A 232 21.01 2.66 19.06
CA VAL A 232 22.18 2.02 19.72
C VAL A 232 22.41 2.60 21.12
N ASP A 233 22.10 3.89 21.32
CA ASP A 233 22.24 4.59 22.60
C ASP A 233 21.08 4.31 23.57
N GLY A 234 20.11 3.44 23.19
CA GLY A 234 18.96 3.07 24.01
C GLY A 234 17.80 4.08 23.95
N GLU A 235 17.87 5.11 23.10
CA GLU A 235 16.79 6.07 22.92
C GLU A 235 15.65 5.42 22.12
N THR A 236 14.41 5.59 22.59
CA THR A 236 13.22 5.14 21.87
C THR A 236 12.64 6.29 21.06
N ARG A 237 12.42 6.06 19.76
CA ARG A 237 11.80 7.01 18.82
C ARG A 237 10.62 6.39 18.12
N THR A 238 9.59 7.20 17.80
CA THR A 238 8.46 6.79 16.96
C THR A 238 8.56 7.49 15.62
N LEU A 239 8.60 6.70 14.56
CA LEU A 239 8.71 7.18 13.17
C LEU A 239 7.32 7.17 12.52
N HIS A 240 6.85 8.34 12.04
CA HIS A 240 5.56 8.47 11.35
C HIS A 240 5.69 8.58 9.83
N SER A 241 6.85 8.98 9.35
CA SER A 241 7.16 9.06 7.91
C SER A 241 8.65 8.80 7.72
N GLY A 242 9.03 8.39 6.55
CA GLY A 242 10.43 8.17 6.25
C GLY A 242 10.65 6.94 5.38
N GLU A 243 11.88 6.74 5.00
CA GLU A 243 12.34 5.59 4.29
C GLU A 243 13.15 4.70 5.24
N ILE A 244 12.84 3.40 5.25
CA ILE A 244 13.53 2.44 6.09
C ILE A 244 14.08 1.34 5.21
N SER A 245 15.36 1.07 5.31
CA SER A 245 16.01 -0.09 4.73
C SER A 245 16.29 -1.13 5.79
N VAL A 246 15.96 -2.39 5.51
CA VAL A 246 16.31 -3.52 6.37
C VAL A 246 17.69 -3.99 5.94
N LYS A 247 18.65 -4.05 6.88
CA LYS A 247 19.88 -4.78 6.68
C LYS A 247 19.56 -6.28 6.69
N ILE A 248 20.01 -7.01 5.67
CA ILE A 248 19.95 -8.46 5.55
C ILE A 248 21.27 -8.99 6.10
#